data_48a1fe54664f81ad06d666ca048b562b
#
_entry.id   48a1fe54664f81ad06d666ca048b562b
#
_cell.length_a   1.000
_cell.length_b   1.000
_cell.length_c   1.000
_cell.angle_alpha   90.00
_cell.angle_beta   90.00
_cell.angle_gamma   90.00
#
_symmetry.space_group_name_H-M   'P 1'
#
loop_
_entity.id
_entity.type
_entity.pdbx_description
1 polymer ?
#
loop_
_entity_poly.entity_id
_entity_poly.type
_entity_poly.pdbx_seq_one_letter_code
_entity_poly.pdbx_strand_id
1 'polypeptide(L)'
;MAAVQHRATTRTSNSDSTKTAKSKTTSSSKTTTKRKRARTATATPPAALQGLASEAPAPTIEVSEPGQFGRINVMDITPAEERGIFPARVELGEPFEMTAQVFIEGRTKVGATAIVRNPRGKETLRRPMTCVNPGLDRWVVTVKCGDHSDLKPWEDGYAAVKRQLGEWTVTIEGWEDTYISWLHDARIKVRVKDDVNNALDSGAELLARWAATPDANLTARDRKTLEKAAETMADASLSAEDRLAAGDNPRIATLHDTHPLRDGISPSQPQRFKVE
;
A
#
# COMPACT_ATOMS: atom_id res chain seq x y z
N MET A 1 27.24 -52.17 -6.40
CA MET A 1 26.43 -52.48 -7.57
C MET A 1 25.49 -51.32 -7.78
N ALA A 2 25.40 -50.55 -8.79
CA ALA A 2 26.08 -50.36 -10.05
C ALA A 2 25.92 -48.86 -10.41
N ALA A 3 26.97 -48.28 -10.88
CA ALA A 3 26.97 -46.93 -11.49
C ALA A 3 26.38 -47.00 -12.88
N VAL A 4 25.68 -45.96 -13.33
CA VAL A 4 25.50 -45.66 -14.75
C VAL A 4 25.71 -44.15 -14.95
N GLN A 5 26.84 -43.87 -15.58
CA GLN A 5 27.17 -42.61 -16.27
C GLN A 5 26.55 -42.64 -17.67
N HIS A 6 26.09 -41.49 -18.17
CA HIS A 6 26.15 -41.10 -19.60
C HIS A 6 25.94 -39.55 -19.65
N ARG A 7 26.92 -38.82 -19.99
CA ARG A 7 27.68 -38.47 -21.21
C ARG A 7 27.09 -37.26 -21.93
N ALA A 8 27.88 -36.23 -21.90
CA ALA A 8 27.75 -34.96 -22.62
C ALA A 8 27.78 -35.14 -24.15
N THR A 9 27.10 -34.29 -24.87
CA THR A 9 27.45 -33.94 -26.24
C THR A 9 27.29 -32.43 -26.48
N THR A 10 28.44 -31.83 -26.63
CA THR A 10 28.72 -30.56 -27.28
C THR A 10 28.39 -30.59 -28.77
N ARG A 11 27.84 -29.55 -29.33
CA ARG A 11 28.12 -29.18 -30.73
C ARG A 11 27.99 -27.67 -30.96
N THR A 12 29.10 -27.15 -31.38
CA THR A 12 29.57 -25.87 -31.85
C THR A 12 28.97 -25.42 -33.19
N SER A 13 28.99 -24.05 -33.34
CA SER A 13 29.33 -23.26 -34.55
C SER A 13 28.29 -23.12 -35.66
N ASN A 14 28.01 -21.92 -36.14
CA ASN A 14 28.75 -21.01 -37.00
C ASN A 14 27.92 -19.71 -37.23
N SER A 15 28.47 -18.54 -37.03
CA SER A 15 28.96 -17.50 -37.92
C SER A 15 28.25 -17.39 -39.29
N ASP A 16 27.73 -16.24 -39.64
CA ASP A 16 28.32 -15.28 -40.55
C ASP A 16 27.38 -14.11 -40.93
N SER A 17 27.93 -12.96 -40.87
CA SER A 17 28.15 -11.90 -41.86
C SER A 17 26.98 -11.01 -42.32
N THR A 18 27.13 -9.79 -41.91
CA THR A 18 27.15 -8.50 -42.66
C THR A 18 26.18 -8.29 -43.81
N LYS A 19 25.42 -7.19 -43.77
CA LYS A 19 25.51 -6.15 -44.78
C LYS A 19 24.88 -4.81 -44.41
N THR A 20 25.71 -3.85 -44.40
CA THR A 20 25.50 -2.40 -44.43
C THR A 20 24.73 -1.96 -45.70
N ALA A 21 23.75 -1.08 -45.58
CA ALA A 21 23.34 -0.24 -46.69
C ALA A 21 23.03 1.18 -46.21
N LYS A 22 23.90 2.08 -46.60
CA LYS A 22 23.74 3.56 -46.65
C LYS A 22 22.87 3.91 -47.86
N SER A 23 21.92 4.83 -47.74
CA SER A 23 21.58 5.79 -48.80
C SER A 23 20.82 6.94 -48.15
N LYS A 24 21.39 8.05 -48.10
CA LYS A 24 21.43 9.22 -49.03
C LYS A 24 20.18 10.08 -48.95
N THR A 25 20.41 11.21 -48.34
CA THR A 25 19.76 12.52 -48.41
C THR A 25 19.31 12.90 -49.84
N THR A 26 18.10 13.43 -49.95
CA THR A 26 17.79 14.46 -50.93
C THR A 26 16.79 15.46 -50.39
N SER A 27 17.20 16.69 -50.37
CA SER A 27 16.44 17.91 -50.11
C SER A 27 15.60 18.26 -51.33
N SER A 28 14.36 18.74 -51.14
CA SER A 28 13.74 19.64 -52.15
C SER A 28 12.63 20.48 -51.50
N SER A 29 12.94 21.70 -51.36
CA SER A 29 12.30 22.98 -51.72
C SER A 29 10.79 23.15 -51.53
N LYS A 30 10.52 24.15 -50.74
CA LYS A 30 9.47 25.18 -50.68
C LYS A 30 8.45 25.23 -51.85
N THR A 31 7.15 25.22 -51.47
CA THR A 31 6.18 26.07 -52.15
C THR A 31 5.15 26.56 -51.13
N THR A 32 5.17 27.85 -50.90
CA THR A 32 4.23 28.60 -50.07
C THR A 32 2.97 28.91 -50.90
N THR A 33 1.86 28.29 -50.55
CA THR A 33 0.59 28.71 -51.14
C THR A 33 -0.24 29.39 -50.06
N LYS A 34 -0.33 30.67 -50.15
CA LYS A 34 -1.14 31.59 -49.32
C LYS A 34 -2.61 31.41 -49.66
N ARG A 35 -3.35 30.64 -48.91
CA ARG A 35 -4.80 30.47 -49.08
C ARG A 35 -5.54 31.51 -48.26
N LYS A 36 -6.19 32.45 -48.96
CA LYS A 36 -7.07 33.48 -48.46
C LYS A 36 -8.23 32.86 -47.67
N ARG A 37 -8.32 33.21 -46.38
CA ARG A 37 -9.39 32.78 -45.48
C ARG A 37 -10.64 33.61 -45.77
N ALA A 38 -11.67 32.97 -46.33
CA ALA A 38 -12.99 33.57 -46.48
C ALA A 38 -13.63 33.69 -45.08
N ARG A 39 -14.14 34.86 -44.76
CA ARG A 39 -14.94 35.11 -43.54
C ARG A 39 -16.28 34.39 -43.72
N THR A 40 -16.50 33.35 -42.95
CA THR A 40 -17.80 32.70 -42.83
C THR A 40 -18.65 33.53 -41.85
N ALA A 41 -19.80 33.93 -42.29
CA ALA A 41 -20.78 34.69 -41.50
C ALA A 41 -21.25 33.81 -40.33
N THR A 42 -21.28 34.39 -39.15
CA THR A 42 -21.84 33.79 -37.93
C THR A 42 -23.37 33.70 -38.11
N ALA A 43 -23.86 32.48 -38.30
CA ALA A 43 -25.29 32.22 -38.23
C ALA A 43 -25.71 32.18 -36.77
N THR A 44 -26.60 33.08 -36.39
CA THR A 44 -27.27 33.13 -35.08
C THR A 44 -28.16 31.88 -34.96
N PRO A 45 -28.02 31.04 -33.92
CA PRO A 45 -28.92 29.91 -33.76
C PRO A 45 -30.34 30.39 -33.39
N PRO A 46 -31.37 29.63 -33.77
CA PRO A 46 -32.77 30.01 -33.52
C PRO A 46 -33.07 30.04 -32.03
N ALA A 47 -33.85 31.02 -31.60
CA ALA A 47 -34.20 31.35 -30.22
C ALA A 47 -34.88 30.23 -29.41
N ALA A 48 -35.21 29.09 -30.00
CA ALA A 48 -35.88 27.94 -29.35
C ALA A 48 -34.99 27.01 -28.54
N LEU A 49 -33.66 27.21 -28.56
CA LEU A 49 -32.70 26.37 -27.80
C LEU A 49 -32.06 27.08 -26.61
N GLN A 50 -32.50 28.27 -26.25
CA GLN A 50 -31.94 29.04 -25.15
C GLN A 50 -32.47 28.66 -23.74
N GLY A 51 -33.35 27.67 -23.64
CA GLY A 51 -34.01 27.27 -22.37
C GLY A 51 -33.53 25.96 -21.73
N LEU A 52 -32.54 25.25 -22.28
CA LEU A 52 -32.10 23.93 -21.77
C LEU A 52 -30.66 23.85 -21.27
N ALA A 53 -30.00 24.96 -21.11
CA ALA A 53 -28.75 24.99 -20.35
C ALA A 53 -29.10 25.21 -18.88
N SER A 54 -29.66 24.19 -18.23
CA SER A 54 -29.53 24.06 -16.77
C SER A 54 -28.04 23.78 -16.52
N GLU A 55 -27.35 24.80 -16.12
CA GLU A 55 -25.97 24.76 -15.68
C GLU A 55 -25.95 23.93 -14.37
N ALA A 56 -25.81 22.60 -14.52
CA ALA A 56 -25.41 21.78 -13.39
C ALA A 56 -24.06 22.34 -12.93
N PRO A 57 -23.90 22.67 -11.63
CA PRO A 57 -22.62 23.15 -11.16
C PRO A 57 -21.57 22.13 -11.54
N ALA A 58 -20.51 22.57 -12.22
CA ALA A 58 -19.37 21.73 -12.55
C ALA A 58 -18.88 21.07 -11.25
N PRO A 59 -18.58 19.77 -11.23
CA PRO A 59 -18.05 19.14 -10.05
C PRO A 59 -16.81 19.92 -9.63
N THR A 60 -16.85 20.53 -8.45
CA THR A 60 -15.69 21.17 -7.86
C THR A 60 -14.71 20.04 -7.55
N ILE A 61 -13.69 19.90 -8.38
CA ILE A 61 -12.55 19.03 -8.06
C ILE A 61 -11.84 19.77 -6.93
N GLU A 62 -12.04 19.31 -5.71
CA GLU A 62 -11.18 19.72 -4.60
C GLU A 62 -9.77 19.21 -4.90
N VAL A 63 -8.95 20.11 -5.44
CA VAL A 63 -7.52 19.85 -5.58
C VAL A 63 -6.97 19.82 -4.17
N SER A 64 -6.56 18.66 -3.71
CA SER A 64 -5.86 18.52 -2.42
C SER A 64 -4.68 19.50 -2.37
N GLU A 65 -4.56 20.21 -1.27
CA GLU A 65 -3.49 21.18 -1.05
C GLU A 65 -2.12 20.56 -1.39
N PRO A 66 -1.23 21.28 -2.11
CA PRO A 66 0.12 20.82 -2.37
C PRO A 66 0.85 20.61 -1.05
N GLY A 67 1.15 19.38 -0.68
CA GLY A 67 1.84 19.01 0.57
C GLY A 67 1.20 17.87 1.35
N GLN A 68 0.01 17.40 0.97
CA GLN A 68 -0.64 16.24 1.60
C GLN A 68 -0.25 14.88 0.98
N PHE A 69 0.66 14.87 0.02
CA PHE A 69 1.18 13.61 -0.51
C PHE A 69 2.23 13.08 0.48
N GLY A 70 1.87 12.03 1.19
CA GLY A 70 2.83 11.28 2.00
C GLY A 70 3.92 10.68 1.12
N ARG A 71 5.06 10.33 1.74
CA ARG A 71 6.16 9.63 1.04
C ARG A 71 5.79 8.25 0.54
N ILE A 72 4.72 7.66 1.10
CA ILE A 72 4.24 6.32 0.78
C ILE A 72 3.03 6.46 -0.14
N ASN A 73 3.13 5.82 -1.30
CA ASN A 73 2.05 5.79 -2.27
C ASN A 73 1.06 4.68 -1.92
N VAL A 74 -0.22 5.02 -1.90
CA VAL A 74 -1.32 4.06 -1.69
C VAL A 74 -2.29 4.22 -2.85
N MET A 75 -2.45 3.16 -3.65
CA MET A 75 -3.28 3.18 -4.84
C MET A 75 -3.96 1.82 -5.08
N ASP A 76 -4.78 1.73 -6.12
CA ASP A 76 -5.49 0.51 -6.53
C ASP A 76 -6.23 -0.19 -5.38
N ILE A 77 -6.94 0.62 -4.57
CA ILE A 77 -7.72 0.11 -3.45
C ILE A 77 -8.97 -0.59 -3.98
N THR A 78 -9.19 -1.84 -3.54
CA THR A 78 -10.42 -2.60 -3.82
C THR A 78 -11.13 -2.95 -2.51
N PRO A 79 -12.48 -3.18 -2.52
CA PRO A 79 -13.34 -3.23 -3.70
C PRO A 79 -13.61 -1.84 -4.28
N ALA A 80 -13.55 -1.73 -5.60
CA ALA A 80 -13.86 -0.51 -6.33
C ALA A 80 -14.45 -0.87 -7.69
N GLU A 81 -15.48 -0.16 -8.13
CA GLU A 81 -16.03 -0.26 -9.47
C GLU A 81 -15.58 0.95 -10.31
N GLU A 82 -15.25 0.69 -11.58
CA GLU A 82 -14.79 1.72 -12.52
C GLU A 82 -13.74 2.68 -11.93
N ARG A 83 -12.70 2.11 -11.31
CA ARG A 83 -11.59 2.85 -10.66
C ARG A 83 -12.05 3.77 -9.52
N GLY A 84 -13.11 3.38 -8.80
CA GLY A 84 -13.62 4.12 -7.65
C GLY A 84 -14.64 5.22 -7.99
N ILE A 85 -15.08 5.31 -9.25
CA ILE A 85 -16.16 6.22 -9.64
C ILE A 85 -17.48 5.81 -8.98
N PHE A 86 -17.76 4.50 -8.96
CA PHE A 86 -18.93 3.95 -8.27
C PHE A 86 -18.52 3.16 -7.03
N PRO A 87 -19.31 3.21 -5.95
CA PRO A 87 -19.06 2.38 -4.79
C PRO A 87 -19.32 0.91 -5.13
N ALA A 88 -18.33 0.05 -4.91
CA ALA A 88 -18.53 -1.38 -5.01
C ALA A 88 -19.54 -1.86 -3.98
N ARG A 89 -20.19 -3.00 -4.25
CA ARG A 89 -21.21 -3.59 -3.37
C ARG A 89 -20.65 -4.78 -2.63
N VAL A 90 -20.96 -4.86 -1.36
CA VAL A 90 -20.59 -5.99 -0.49
C VAL A 90 -21.80 -6.38 0.35
N GLU A 91 -21.92 -7.67 0.66
CA GLU A 91 -23.03 -8.17 1.46
C GLU A 91 -22.76 -7.98 2.96
N LEU A 92 -23.82 -7.63 3.69
CA LEU A 92 -23.74 -7.48 5.13
C LEU A 92 -23.37 -8.81 5.80
N GLY A 93 -22.33 -8.78 6.64
CA GLY A 93 -21.91 -9.94 7.39
C GLY A 93 -21.10 -10.96 6.62
N GLU A 94 -20.90 -10.79 5.31
CA GLU A 94 -20.03 -11.65 4.53
C GLU A 94 -18.57 -11.16 4.55
N PRO A 95 -17.59 -12.06 4.64
CA PRO A 95 -16.20 -11.69 4.54
C PRO A 95 -15.83 -11.41 3.09
N PHE A 96 -15.11 -10.33 2.85
CA PHE A 96 -14.55 -9.99 1.55
C PHE A 96 -13.11 -9.50 1.66
N GLU A 97 -12.37 -9.56 0.58
CA GLU A 97 -10.99 -9.10 0.54
C GLU A 97 -10.91 -7.64 0.13
N MET A 98 -10.15 -6.87 0.90
CA MET A 98 -9.68 -5.55 0.50
C MET A 98 -8.23 -5.65 0.08
N THR A 99 -7.90 -5.05 -1.06
CA THR A 99 -6.53 -4.99 -1.56
C THR A 99 -6.09 -3.56 -1.78
N ALA A 100 -4.79 -3.33 -1.72
CA ALA A 100 -4.19 -2.07 -2.11
C ALA A 100 -2.78 -2.31 -2.66
N GLN A 101 -2.29 -1.39 -3.47
CA GLN A 101 -0.88 -1.29 -3.79
C GLN A 101 -0.27 -0.23 -2.88
N VAL A 102 0.75 -0.61 -2.07
CA VAL A 102 1.40 0.28 -1.11
C VAL A 102 2.90 0.17 -1.24
N PHE A 103 3.55 1.27 -1.60
CA PHE A 103 5.00 1.29 -1.84
C PHE A 103 5.63 2.65 -1.53
N ILE A 104 6.94 2.64 -1.35
CA ILE A 104 7.80 3.82 -1.17
C ILE A 104 9.02 3.69 -2.08
N GLU A 105 9.54 4.82 -2.53
CA GLU A 105 10.83 4.81 -3.23
C GLU A 105 11.99 4.58 -2.25
N GLY A 106 12.93 3.72 -2.63
CA GLY A 106 14.13 3.47 -1.84
C GLY A 106 14.20 2.07 -1.21
N ARG A 107 14.89 1.97 -0.06
CA ARG A 107 15.15 0.68 0.62
C ARG A 107 14.26 0.44 1.84
N THR A 108 13.59 1.46 2.30
CA THR A 108 12.69 1.38 3.46
C THR A 108 11.57 0.38 3.19
N LYS A 109 11.34 -0.53 4.12
CA LYS A 109 10.18 -1.42 4.06
C LYS A 109 8.94 -0.64 4.47
N VAL A 110 7.82 -1.01 3.89
CA VAL A 110 6.52 -0.41 4.21
C VAL A 110 5.60 -1.44 4.84
N GLY A 111 4.67 -0.96 5.63
CA GLY A 111 3.50 -1.69 6.08
C GLY A 111 2.23 -0.99 5.65
N ALA A 112 1.11 -1.68 5.74
CA ALA A 112 -0.20 -1.15 5.42
C ALA A 112 -1.23 -1.51 6.50
N THR A 113 -2.17 -0.62 6.77
CA THR A 113 -3.27 -0.82 7.72
C THR A 113 -4.57 -0.36 7.10
N ALA A 114 -5.57 -1.22 7.08
CA ALA A 114 -6.91 -0.88 6.64
C ALA A 114 -7.74 -0.35 7.81
N ILE A 115 -8.43 0.77 7.58
CA ILE A 115 -9.35 1.39 8.54
C ILE A 115 -10.71 1.49 7.88
N VAL A 116 -11.68 0.80 8.46
CA VAL A 116 -13.05 0.77 7.94
C VAL A 116 -13.97 1.56 8.86
N ARG A 117 -14.78 2.43 8.26
CA ARG A 117 -15.78 3.23 8.98
C ARG A 117 -17.17 2.95 8.45
N ASN A 118 -18.10 2.87 9.39
CA ASN A 118 -19.51 2.64 9.08
C ASN A 118 -20.18 3.92 8.52
N PRO A 119 -21.45 3.86 8.08
CA PRO A 119 -22.20 5.01 7.55
C PRO A 119 -22.30 6.22 8.49
N ARG A 120 -21.99 6.05 9.78
CA ARG A 120 -21.96 7.13 10.77
C ARG A 120 -20.57 7.73 10.98
N GLY A 121 -19.57 7.30 10.17
CA GLY A 121 -18.19 7.72 10.28
C GLY A 121 -17.41 7.10 11.45
N LYS A 122 -18.06 6.18 12.23
CA LYS A 122 -17.38 5.50 13.33
C LYS A 122 -16.43 4.42 12.78
N GLU A 123 -15.18 4.43 13.24
CA GLU A 123 -14.22 3.36 12.98
C GLU A 123 -14.72 2.05 13.61
N THR A 124 -14.87 1.02 12.79
CA THR A 124 -15.34 -0.31 13.17
C THR A 124 -14.26 -1.36 13.09
N LEU A 125 -13.24 -1.12 12.26
CA LEU A 125 -12.11 -2.02 12.07
C LEU A 125 -10.85 -1.20 11.81
N ARG A 126 -9.76 -1.62 12.48
CA ARG A 126 -8.38 -1.23 12.17
C ARG A 126 -7.55 -2.51 12.17
N ARG A 127 -7.02 -2.88 11.02
CA ARG A 127 -6.29 -4.14 10.88
C ARG A 127 -5.09 -4.00 9.96
N PRO A 128 -3.90 -4.49 10.37
CA PRO A 128 -2.75 -4.62 9.47
C PRO A 128 -3.11 -5.47 8.24
N MET A 129 -2.58 -5.08 7.10
CA MET A 129 -2.68 -5.83 5.85
C MET A 129 -1.44 -6.72 5.69
N THR A 130 -1.58 -7.78 4.90
CA THR A 130 -0.48 -8.69 4.56
C THR A 130 -0.01 -8.44 3.13
N CYS A 131 1.29 -8.30 2.93
CA CYS A 131 1.87 -8.24 1.59
C CYS A 131 1.87 -9.64 0.96
N VAL A 132 1.03 -9.84 -0.06
CA VAL A 132 0.89 -11.14 -0.75
C VAL A 132 1.74 -11.22 -2.01
N ASN A 133 2.15 -10.08 -2.57
CA ASN A 133 3.04 -10.04 -3.72
C ASN A 133 4.00 -8.84 -3.60
N PRO A 134 5.21 -9.08 -3.04
CA PRO A 134 6.20 -8.02 -2.87
C PRO A 134 6.72 -7.42 -4.20
N GLY A 135 6.63 -8.17 -5.31
CA GLY A 135 7.05 -7.67 -6.62
C GLY A 135 6.08 -6.71 -7.28
N LEU A 136 4.84 -6.68 -6.79
CA LEU A 136 3.77 -5.78 -7.22
C LEU A 136 3.29 -4.88 -6.09
N ASP A 137 3.94 -4.92 -4.93
CA ASP A 137 3.57 -4.17 -3.72
C ASP A 137 2.09 -4.35 -3.34
N ARG A 138 1.57 -5.58 -3.56
CA ARG A 138 0.15 -5.91 -3.36
C ARG A 138 -0.11 -6.38 -1.94
N TRP A 139 -0.99 -5.65 -1.27
CA TRP A 139 -1.41 -5.89 0.11
C TRP A 139 -2.87 -6.33 0.16
N VAL A 140 -3.18 -7.21 1.10
CA VAL A 140 -4.53 -7.81 1.25
C VAL A 140 -4.92 -7.85 2.72
N VAL A 141 -6.20 -7.66 2.99
CA VAL A 141 -6.83 -7.93 4.27
C VAL A 141 -8.25 -8.44 4.06
N THR A 142 -8.65 -9.44 4.83
CA THR A 142 -10.05 -9.90 4.86
C THR A 142 -10.82 -9.08 5.87
N VAL A 143 -11.95 -8.53 5.44
CA VAL A 143 -12.82 -7.65 6.21
C VAL A 143 -14.24 -8.22 6.22
N LYS A 144 -14.94 -7.99 7.33
CA LYS A 144 -16.36 -8.27 7.47
C LYS A 144 -17.05 -6.99 7.96
N CYS A 145 -18.07 -6.53 7.24
CA CYS A 145 -18.83 -5.34 7.59
C CYS A 145 -20.15 -5.72 8.21
N GLY A 146 -20.33 -5.34 9.46
CA GLY A 146 -21.53 -5.68 10.23
C GLY A 146 -21.56 -7.14 10.68
N ASP A 147 -22.60 -7.49 11.40
CA ASP A 147 -22.85 -8.86 11.84
C ASP A 147 -24.36 -9.15 11.86
N HIS A 148 -24.72 -10.33 11.37
CA HIS A 148 -26.09 -10.83 11.48
C HIS A 148 -26.39 -11.41 12.88
N SER A 149 -25.35 -11.73 13.67
CA SER A 149 -25.49 -12.35 15.01
C SER A 149 -26.08 -11.39 16.06
N ASP A 150 -26.02 -10.07 15.83
CA ASP A 150 -26.64 -9.07 16.72
C ASP A 150 -28.17 -8.97 16.55
N LEU A 151 -28.75 -9.76 15.66
CA LEU A 151 -30.16 -9.85 15.41
C LEU A 151 -30.81 -10.77 16.45
N LYS A 152 -31.25 -10.22 17.56
CA LYS A 152 -32.19 -10.93 18.40
C LYS A 152 -33.54 -11.05 17.69
N PRO A 153 -34.11 -12.25 17.54
CA PRO A 153 -35.27 -12.50 16.69
C PRO A 153 -36.53 -11.68 17.01
N TRP A 154 -36.57 -10.99 18.15
CA TRP A 154 -37.74 -10.23 18.64
C TRP A 154 -37.48 -8.76 18.96
N GLU A 155 -36.24 -8.31 18.92
CA GLU A 155 -35.92 -6.90 18.99
C GLU A 155 -35.76 -6.40 17.56
N ASP A 156 -36.53 -5.39 17.15
CA ASP A 156 -36.39 -4.62 15.89
C ASP A 156 -35.16 -4.99 15.04
N GLY A 157 -35.01 -6.28 14.72
CA GLY A 157 -33.87 -6.82 14.00
C GLY A 157 -33.67 -6.08 12.69
N TYR A 158 -34.78 -5.65 12.07
CA TYR A 158 -34.76 -4.81 10.88
C TYR A 158 -34.08 -3.43 11.12
N ALA A 159 -34.31 -2.82 12.28
CA ALA A 159 -33.71 -1.52 12.59
C ALA A 159 -32.18 -1.63 12.84
N ALA A 160 -31.74 -2.75 13.44
CA ALA A 160 -30.32 -3.01 13.64
C ALA A 160 -29.59 -3.27 12.31
N VAL A 161 -30.15 -4.09 11.42
CA VAL A 161 -29.65 -4.32 10.05
C VAL A 161 -29.65 -3.02 9.27
N LYS A 162 -30.76 -2.29 9.25
CA LYS A 162 -30.87 -1.03 8.51
C LYS A 162 -29.83 0.01 8.93
N ARG A 163 -29.38 0.02 10.19
CA ARG A 163 -28.32 0.91 10.67
C ARG A 163 -26.92 0.54 10.16
N GLN A 164 -26.73 -0.69 9.69
CA GLN A 164 -25.48 -1.19 9.15
C GLN A 164 -25.44 -1.15 7.62
N LEU A 165 -26.61 -1.07 6.98
CA LEU A 165 -26.68 -0.90 5.52
C LEU A 165 -26.30 0.51 5.10
N GLY A 166 -25.78 0.66 3.90
CA GLY A 166 -25.47 1.95 3.30
C GLY A 166 -24.01 2.13 2.95
N GLU A 167 -23.58 3.37 2.84
CA GLU A 167 -22.24 3.73 2.40
C GLU A 167 -21.22 3.64 3.55
N TRP A 168 -20.23 2.80 3.36
CA TRP A 168 -19.07 2.63 4.24
C TRP A 168 -17.84 3.22 3.56
N THR A 169 -16.82 3.50 4.34
CA THR A 169 -15.53 3.98 3.80
C THR A 169 -14.39 3.13 4.31
N VAL A 170 -13.39 2.95 3.46
CA VAL A 170 -12.08 2.43 3.83
C VAL A 170 -11.01 3.47 3.55
N THR A 171 -10.08 3.60 4.48
CA THR A 171 -8.83 4.35 4.32
C THR A 171 -7.71 3.36 4.54
N ILE A 172 -6.75 3.32 3.64
CA ILE A 172 -5.53 2.53 3.82
C ILE A 172 -4.43 3.50 4.28
N GLU A 173 -3.84 3.22 5.43
CA GLU A 173 -2.65 3.90 5.92
C GLU A 173 -1.42 3.10 5.50
N GLY A 174 -0.60 3.65 4.61
CA GLY A 174 0.77 3.18 4.40
C GLY A 174 1.68 3.79 5.46
N TRP A 175 2.65 3.04 5.98
CA TRP A 175 3.60 3.50 7.00
C TRP A 175 4.98 2.88 6.80
N GLU A 176 6.02 3.58 7.26
CA GLU A 176 7.38 3.08 7.20
C GLU A 176 7.57 2.00 8.26
N ASP A 177 7.94 0.80 7.81
CA ASP A 177 8.24 -0.34 8.68
C ASP A 177 9.71 -0.29 9.11
N THR A 178 9.96 0.52 10.11
CA THR A 178 11.32 0.73 10.63
C THR A 178 11.88 -0.51 11.30
N TYR A 179 11.03 -1.36 11.92
CA TYR A 179 11.50 -2.60 12.55
C TYR A 179 11.98 -3.61 11.49
N ILE A 180 11.20 -3.90 10.45
CA ILE A 180 11.60 -4.84 9.40
C ILE A 180 12.76 -4.29 8.58
N SER A 181 12.79 -2.97 8.33
CA SER A 181 13.93 -2.32 7.66
C SER A 181 15.22 -2.50 8.45
N TRP A 182 15.19 -2.17 9.74
CA TRP A 182 16.31 -2.36 10.65
C TRP A 182 16.74 -3.83 10.73
N LEU A 183 15.80 -4.74 10.92
CA LEU A 183 16.08 -6.17 11.09
C LEU A 183 16.77 -6.76 9.85
N HIS A 184 16.31 -6.35 8.65
CA HIS A 184 16.93 -6.75 7.39
C HIS A 184 18.41 -6.32 7.34
N ASP A 185 18.70 -5.07 7.65
CA ASP A 185 20.04 -4.51 7.58
C ASP A 185 20.95 -5.07 8.71
N ALA A 186 20.41 -5.22 9.93
CA ALA A 186 21.15 -5.78 11.05
C ALA A 186 21.58 -7.23 10.81
N ARG A 187 20.71 -8.06 10.22
CA ARG A 187 21.05 -9.45 9.84
C ARG A 187 22.19 -9.49 8.82
N ILE A 188 22.23 -8.56 7.88
CA ILE A 188 23.31 -8.47 6.90
C ILE A 188 24.59 -8.01 7.58
N LYS A 189 24.57 -6.92 8.36
CA LYS A 189 25.74 -6.34 9.02
C LYS A 189 26.39 -7.32 10.00
N VAL A 190 25.61 -8.03 10.82
CA VAL A 190 26.13 -9.06 11.72
C VAL A 190 26.79 -10.19 10.94
N ARG A 191 26.18 -10.67 9.86
CA ARG A 191 26.73 -11.73 9.02
C ARG A 191 28.06 -11.34 8.35
N VAL A 192 28.16 -10.12 7.84
CA VAL A 192 29.37 -9.63 7.14
C VAL A 192 30.38 -9.00 8.10
N LYS A 193 30.02 -8.86 9.39
CA LYS A 193 30.83 -8.24 10.46
C LYS A 193 31.24 -6.80 10.16
N ASP A 194 30.31 -6.04 9.58
CA ASP A 194 30.51 -4.64 9.24
C ASP A 194 29.53 -3.75 10.02
N ASP A 195 30.03 -2.70 10.67
CA ASP A 195 29.25 -1.71 11.44
C ASP A 195 28.24 -2.34 12.43
N VAL A 196 28.62 -3.48 13.03
CA VAL A 196 27.73 -4.32 13.83
C VAL A 196 27.17 -3.61 15.06
N ASN A 197 28.07 -2.94 15.82
CA ASN A 197 27.66 -2.29 17.08
C ASN A 197 26.62 -1.19 16.82
N ASN A 198 26.85 -0.33 15.84
CA ASN A 198 25.94 0.73 15.47
C ASN A 198 24.57 0.17 15.02
N ALA A 199 24.56 -0.95 14.29
CA ALA A 199 23.32 -1.59 13.87
C ALA A 199 22.53 -2.15 15.07
N LEU A 200 23.21 -2.76 16.04
CA LEU A 200 22.57 -3.34 17.22
C LEU A 200 22.12 -2.25 18.21
N ASP A 201 22.91 -1.21 18.41
CA ASP A 201 22.57 -0.07 19.27
C ASP A 201 21.35 0.68 18.70
N SER A 202 21.31 0.92 17.38
CA SER A 202 20.14 1.50 16.72
C SER A 202 18.89 0.64 16.88
N GLY A 203 19.03 -0.69 16.87
CA GLY A 203 17.94 -1.61 17.14
C GLY A 203 17.46 -1.55 18.58
N ALA A 204 18.38 -1.43 19.54
CA ALA A 204 18.02 -1.26 20.96
C ALA A 204 17.19 0.03 21.16
N GLU A 205 17.64 1.14 20.58
CA GLU A 205 16.91 2.41 20.61
C GLU A 205 15.52 2.29 19.94
N LEU A 206 15.44 1.58 18.81
CA LEU A 206 14.19 1.35 18.10
C LEU A 206 13.19 0.57 18.97
N LEU A 207 13.61 -0.53 19.61
CA LEU A 207 12.73 -1.33 20.48
C LEU A 207 12.30 -0.56 21.72
N ALA A 208 13.19 0.23 22.33
CA ALA A 208 12.87 1.10 23.45
C ALA A 208 11.83 2.16 23.06
N ARG A 209 12.00 2.80 21.89
CA ARG A 209 11.04 3.75 21.34
C ARG A 209 9.68 3.09 21.08
N TRP A 210 9.67 1.88 20.52
CA TRP A 210 8.45 1.11 20.28
C TRP A 210 7.71 0.83 21.59
N ALA A 211 8.41 0.38 22.62
CA ALA A 211 7.84 0.16 23.96
C ALA A 211 7.22 1.43 24.55
N ALA A 212 7.82 2.59 24.31
CA ALA A 212 7.36 3.88 24.81
C ALA A 212 6.20 4.50 24.01
N THR A 213 5.92 4.00 22.78
CA THR A 213 4.91 4.58 21.88
C THR A 213 3.49 4.25 22.33
N PRO A 214 2.65 5.25 22.70
CA PRO A 214 1.28 5.00 23.17
C PRO A 214 0.39 4.40 22.09
N ASP A 215 0.53 4.87 20.84
CA ASP A 215 -0.32 4.49 19.71
C ASP A 215 -0.10 3.03 19.25
N ALA A 216 0.98 2.38 19.69
CA ALA A 216 1.21 0.97 19.44
C ALA A 216 0.24 0.05 20.22
N ASN A 217 -0.52 0.61 21.16
CA ASN A 217 -1.54 -0.09 21.96
C ASN A 217 -1.04 -1.40 22.61
N LEU A 218 0.20 -1.37 23.10
CA LEU A 218 0.88 -2.51 23.72
C LEU A 218 0.37 -2.77 25.14
N THR A 219 0.26 -4.03 25.53
CA THR A 219 0.05 -4.40 26.93
C THR A 219 1.30 -4.12 27.77
N ALA A 220 1.16 -4.03 29.09
CA ALA A 220 2.30 -3.88 29.99
C ALA A 220 3.33 -5.02 29.85
N ARG A 221 2.87 -6.24 29.57
CA ARG A 221 3.73 -7.40 29.32
C ARG A 221 4.53 -7.24 28.01
N ASP A 222 3.89 -6.72 26.97
CA ASP A 222 4.51 -6.54 25.66
C ASP A 222 5.57 -5.43 25.73
N ARG A 223 5.27 -4.32 26.40
CA ARG A 223 6.25 -3.25 26.68
C ARG A 223 7.48 -3.80 27.37
N LYS A 224 7.30 -4.55 28.46
CA LYS A 224 8.40 -5.18 29.19
C LYS A 224 9.21 -6.16 28.31
N THR A 225 8.56 -6.84 27.37
CA THR A 225 9.26 -7.72 26.43
C THR A 225 10.19 -6.93 25.51
N LEU A 226 9.70 -5.81 24.96
CA LEU A 226 10.49 -4.92 24.10
C LEU A 226 11.63 -4.24 24.89
N GLU A 227 11.36 -3.74 26.09
CA GLU A 227 12.35 -3.13 26.98
C GLU A 227 13.49 -4.11 27.30
N LYS A 228 13.16 -5.34 27.68
CA LYS A 228 14.17 -6.39 27.95
C LYS A 228 14.99 -6.73 26.72
N ALA A 229 14.37 -6.80 25.55
CA ALA A 229 15.09 -7.05 24.30
C ALA A 229 16.02 -5.89 23.97
N ALA A 230 15.59 -4.64 24.16
CA ALA A 230 16.40 -3.45 23.98
C ALA A 230 17.61 -3.44 24.92
N GLU A 231 17.42 -3.76 26.23
CA GLU A 231 18.51 -3.87 27.20
C GLU A 231 19.53 -4.93 26.77
N THR A 232 19.06 -6.12 26.36
CA THR A 232 19.95 -7.21 25.90
C THR A 232 20.73 -6.82 24.66
N MET A 233 20.09 -6.10 23.73
CA MET A 233 20.73 -5.61 22.51
C MET A 233 21.78 -4.53 22.78
N ALA A 234 21.58 -3.70 23.80
CA ALA A 234 22.53 -2.67 24.23
C ALA A 234 23.74 -3.25 25.01
N ASP A 235 23.67 -4.49 25.46
CA ASP A 235 24.75 -5.09 26.27
C ASP A 235 25.93 -5.51 25.37
N ALA A 236 26.95 -4.66 25.29
CA ALA A 236 28.18 -4.92 24.55
C ALA A 236 29.03 -6.08 25.07
N SER A 237 28.72 -6.66 26.25
CA SER A 237 29.42 -7.83 26.75
C SER A 237 28.99 -9.13 26.10
N LEU A 238 27.82 -9.12 25.44
CA LEU A 238 27.27 -10.26 24.73
C LEU A 238 27.78 -10.35 23.28
N SER A 239 27.68 -11.53 22.69
CA SER A 239 28.02 -11.71 21.28
C SER A 239 27.05 -10.94 20.38
N ALA A 240 27.50 -10.57 19.19
CA ALA A 240 26.65 -9.88 18.22
C ALA A 240 25.43 -10.72 17.81
N GLU A 241 25.64 -12.03 17.73
CA GLU A 241 24.58 -13.01 17.42
C GLU A 241 23.52 -13.07 18.53
N ASP A 242 23.92 -13.08 19.81
CA ASP A 242 23.01 -13.09 20.97
C ASP A 242 22.23 -11.76 21.05
N ARG A 243 22.91 -10.65 20.85
CA ARG A 243 22.29 -9.32 20.80
C ARG A 243 21.26 -9.24 19.69
N LEU A 244 21.60 -9.69 18.47
CA LEU A 244 20.66 -9.72 17.35
C LEU A 244 19.47 -10.62 17.66
N ALA A 245 19.69 -11.82 18.20
CA ALA A 245 18.63 -12.77 18.53
C ALA A 245 17.65 -12.23 19.57
N ALA A 246 18.05 -11.31 20.43
CA ALA A 246 17.16 -10.64 21.37
C ALA A 246 16.14 -9.75 20.64
N GLY A 247 16.55 -9.05 19.58
CA GLY A 247 15.66 -8.23 18.74
C GLY A 247 14.92 -9.05 17.67
N ASP A 248 15.52 -10.13 17.21
CA ASP A 248 15.00 -11.04 16.18
C ASP A 248 14.39 -12.30 16.83
N ASN A 249 13.33 -12.15 17.58
CA ASN A 249 12.71 -13.30 18.25
C ASN A 249 11.21 -13.42 17.91
N PRO A 250 10.64 -14.64 17.97
CA PRO A 250 9.26 -14.88 17.57
C PRO A 250 8.21 -14.05 18.32
N ARG A 251 8.50 -13.66 19.57
CA ARG A 251 7.57 -12.83 20.34
C ARG A 251 7.50 -11.41 19.80
N ILE A 252 8.65 -10.83 19.43
CA ILE A 252 8.69 -9.49 18.81
C ILE A 252 8.08 -9.54 17.40
N ALA A 253 8.31 -10.60 16.63
CA ALA A 253 7.65 -10.81 15.34
C ALA A 253 6.12 -10.83 15.49
N THR A 254 5.58 -11.55 16.49
CA THR A 254 4.13 -11.54 16.78
C THR A 254 3.62 -10.16 17.19
N LEU A 255 4.41 -9.39 17.95
CA LEU A 255 4.04 -8.00 18.29
C LEU A 255 4.04 -7.10 17.07
N HIS A 256 5.00 -7.27 16.18
CA HIS A 256 5.03 -6.54 14.91
C HIS A 256 3.78 -6.83 14.06
N ASP A 257 3.37 -8.08 13.94
CA ASP A 257 2.18 -8.46 13.17
C ASP A 257 0.88 -7.87 13.73
N THR A 258 0.81 -7.63 15.04
CA THR A 258 -0.42 -7.20 15.73
C THR A 258 -0.41 -5.74 16.16
N HIS A 259 0.74 -5.23 16.54
CA HIS A 259 0.95 -3.91 17.14
C HIS A 259 2.22 -3.22 16.60
N PRO A 260 2.36 -3.05 15.28
CA PRO A 260 3.58 -2.50 14.69
C PRO A 260 3.86 -1.07 15.16
N LEU A 261 5.15 -0.73 15.22
CA LEU A 261 5.59 0.65 15.27
C LEU A 261 5.41 1.26 13.88
N ARG A 262 4.56 2.27 13.77
CA ARG A 262 4.20 2.89 12.49
C ARG A 262 4.77 4.30 12.40
N ASP A 263 5.74 4.48 11.54
CA ASP A 263 6.36 5.79 11.28
C ASP A 263 5.89 6.35 9.93
N GLY A 264 5.92 7.66 9.76
CA GLY A 264 5.68 8.30 8.47
C GLY A 264 4.33 7.96 7.83
N ILE A 265 3.27 7.87 8.62
CA ILE A 265 1.95 7.43 8.16
C ILE A 265 1.43 8.30 7.02
N SER A 266 1.06 7.68 5.91
CA SER A 266 0.49 8.29 4.72
C SER A 266 -0.88 7.66 4.44
N PRO A 267 -2.00 8.34 4.79
CA PRO A 267 -3.33 7.83 4.53
C PRO A 267 -3.73 8.00 3.06
N SER A 268 -4.45 7.03 2.50
CA SER A 268 -5.13 7.20 1.22
C SER A 268 -6.31 8.14 1.33
N GLN A 269 -6.83 8.59 0.18
CA GLN A 269 -8.19 9.12 0.13
C GLN A 269 -9.18 8.03 0.54
N PRO A 270 -10.27 8.38 1.27
CA PRO A 270 -11.30 7.42 1.63
C PRO A 270 -11.97 6.83 0.38
N GLN A 271 -11.92 5.51 0.23
CA GLN A 271 -12.63 4.78 -0.80
C GLN A 271 -14.01 4.37 -0.27
N ARG A 272 -15.07 4.63 -1.06
CA ARG A 272 -16.45 4.29 -0.70
C ARG A 272 -16.84 2.93 -1.23
N PHE A 273 -17.63 2.20 -0.45
CA PHE A 273 -18.29 0.96 -0.86
C PHE A 273 -19.65 0.87 -0.16
N LYS A 274 -20.58 0.11 -0.73
CA LYS A 274 -21.94 0.00 -0.24
C LYS A 274 -22.17 -1.38 0.36
N VAL A 275 -22.66 -1.41 1.59
CA VAL A 275 -23.11 -2.65 2.27
C VAL A 275 -24.61 -2.79 2.05
N GLU A 276 -25.04 -3.92 1.48
CA GLU A 276 -26.45 -4.25 1.15
C GLU A 276 -26.95 -5.49 1.92
#